data_d86664d5728e1d5b6304da1709d8c106
#
_entry.id   d86664d5728e1d5b6304da1709d8c106
#
_cell.length_a   1.000
_cell.length_b   1.000
_cell.length_c   1.000
_cell.angle_alpha   90.00
_cell.angle_beta   90.00
_cell.angle_gamma   90.00
#
_symmetry.space_group_name_H-M   'P 1'
#
loop_
_entity.id
_entity.type
_entity.pdbx_description
1 polymer ?
#
loop_
_entity_poly.entity_id
_entity_poly.type
_entity_poly.pdbx_seq_one_letter_code
_entity_poly.pdbx_strand_id
1 'polypeptide(L)'
;MVMRVADFSFELPESLIARYPQAQRSACRLLSLEGTTGALTHGVFTDLLDTLNPGDLLVFNNTRVIPARLFGRKASGGKLEVLVERMLDDKRVLAHVRASKAPKPGMELLLGEDESVHATMLERHDALFEIRFDDERDILTILNDIGHMPLPPYIDRPDEAADRELYQTVYSQRPGAVAAPTAGLHFDEPLLAALKEKGVQMAFVTLHVGAGTFQPVRVESIEEHVMHAEYAEVPQEVLDAVLACKARGNRVVAVGTTSVRSLESAAQASPAGQLAPFFGDTSIFIYPGYHYRVVDALVTNFHLPESTLIMLVSAFAGYRHTMEAYRQAVVSEYRFFSYGDAMFITPNPAAEQEIVGQDPRR
;
A
#
# COMPACT_ATOMS: atom_id res chain seq x y z
N MET A 1 21.07 -18.79 9.49
CA MET A 1 19.75 -19.43 9.39
C MET A 1 18.91 -18.61 8.41
N VAL A 2 18.29 -19.25 7.43
CA VAL A 2 17.59 -18.57 6.35
C VAL A 2 16.15 -18.28 6.82
N MET A 3 15.70 -17.03 6.67
CA MET A 3 14.29 -16.65 6.90
C MET A 3 13.42 -17.21 5.78
N ARG A 4 12.32 -17.83 6.14
CA ARG A 4 11.37 -18.43 5.20
C ARG A 4 10.09 -17.62 5.15
N VAL A 5 9.47 -17.61 3.99
CA VAL A 5 8.14 -17.00 3.81
C VAL A 5 7.14 -17.61 4.81
N ALA A 6 7.20 -18.93 5.03
CA ALA A 6 6.34 -19.63 5.98
C ALA A 6 6.49 -19.16 7.44
N ASP A 7 7.59 -18.54 7.82
CA ASP A 7 7.78 -17.97 9.17
C ASP A 7 6.80 -16.83 9.45
N PHE A 8 6.25 -16.21 8.41
CA PHE A 8 5.30 -15.09 8.48
C PHE A 8 3.85 -15.53 8.26
N SER A 9 3.57 -16.82 8.40
CA SER A 9 2.23 -17.36 8.28
C SER A 9 1.46 -17.30 9.61
N PHE A 10 0.15 -17.15 9.52
CA PHE A 10 -0.78 -17.26 10.63
C PHE A 10 -2.14 -17.70 10.10
N GLU A 11 -2.96 -18.29 10.96
CA GLU A 11 -4.32 -18.66 10.58
C GLU A 11 -5.22 -17.42 10.59
N LEU A 12 -5.84 -17.13 9.44
CA LEU A 12 -6.77 -16.03 9.29
C LEU A 12 -8.13 -16.56 8.81
N PRO A 13 -9.17 -16.53 9.67
CA PRO A 13 -10.52 -16.86 9.25
C PRO A 13 -11.02 -15.88 8.20
N GLU A 14 -11.62 -16.38 7.11
CA GLU A 14 -12.19 -15.52 6.06
C GLU A 14 -13.24 -14.54 6.56
N SER A 15 -13.97 -14.92 7.64
CA SER A 15 -14.97 -14.06 8.26
C SER A 15 -14.41 -12.74 8.81
N LEU A 16 -13.09 -12.67 9.05
CA LEU A 16 -12.43 -11.47 9.54
C LEU A 16 -11.98 -10.54 8.43
N ILE A 17 -12.06 -10.95 7.17
CA ILE A 17 -11.72 -10.10 6.03
C ILE A 17 -12.86 -9.13 5.77
N ALA A 18 -12.58 -7.82 5.87
CA ALA A 18 -13.57 -6.78 5.63
C ALA A 18 -13.81 -6.59 4.12
N ARG A 19 -15.06 -6.65 3.68
CA ARG A 19 -15.46 -6.47 2.28
C ARG A 19 -15.99 -5.06 1.99
N TYR A 20 -16.49 -4.37 3.00
CA TYR A 20 -17.03 -3.03 2.93
C TYR A 20 -16.40 -2.15 4.02
N PRO A 21 -16.19 -0.86 3.73
CA PRO A 21 -15.73 0.07 4.76
C PRO A 21 -16.84 0.32 5.78
N GLN A 22 -16.45 0.76 6.98
CA GLN A 22 -17.41 1.26 7.95
C GLN A 22 -18.02 2.58 7.45
N ALA A 23 -19.26 2.88 7.86
CA ALA A 23 -19.95 4.11 7.51
C ALA A 23 -19.17 5.37 7.92
N GLN A 24 -18.48 5.31 9.07
CA GLN A 24 -17.54 6.34 9.52
C GLN A 24 -16.13 5.78 9.48
N ARG A 25 -15.25 6.39 8.68
CA ARG A 25 -13.89 5.89 8.45
C ARG A 25 -13.08 5.72 9.72
N SER A 26 -13.16 6.68 10.65
CA SER A 26 -12.41 6.69 11.89
C SER A 26 -13.02 5.86 13.02
N ALA A 27 -14.13 5.16 12.76
CA ALA A 27 -14.81 4.31 13.74
C ALA A 27 -14.19 2.90 13.88
N CYS A 28 -13.18 2.56 13.07
CA CYS A 28 -12.51 1.26 13.17
C CYS A 28 -11.73 1.14 14.48
N ARG A 29 -11.39 -0.11 14.83
CA ARG A 29 -10.57 -0.41 16.00
C ARG A 29 -9.10 -0.08 15.74
N LEU A 30 -8.39 0.26 16.78
CA LEU A 30 -6.96 0.51 16.76
C LEU A 30 -6.27 -0.41 17.78
N LEU A 31 -5.38 -1.27 17.30
CA LEU A 31 -4.49 -2.06 18.14
C LEU A 31 -3.13 -1.37 18.20
N SER A 32 -2.77 -0.87 19.38
CA SER A 32 -1.46 -0.25 19.59
C SER A 32 -0.47 -1.31 20.08
N LEU A 33 0.66 -1.42 19.38
CA LEU A 33 1.76 -2.33 19.70
C LEU A 33 2.99 -1.51 20.10
N GLU A 34 3.41 -1.69 21.35
CA GLU A 34 4.69 -1.16 21.81
C GLU A 34 5.81 -2.12 21.40
N GLY A 35 6.64 -1.71 20.44
CA GLY A 35 7.67 -2.59 19.87
C GLY A 35 8.70 -3.06 20.91
N THR A 36 9.08 -2.20 21.83
CA THR A 36 10.08 -2.53 22.87
C THR A 36 9.64 -3.67 23.78
N THR A 37 8.38 -3.67 24.21
CA THR A 37 7.86 -4.62 25.22
C THR A 37 6.93 -5.68 24.64
N GLY A 38 6.34 -5.43 23.47
CA GLY A 38 5.28 -6.26 22.91
C GLY A 38 3.90 -5.99 23.53
N ALA A 39 3.78 -4.99 24.40
CA ALA A 39 2.52 -4.64 25.04
C ALA A 39 1.48 -4.19 24.01
N LEU A 40 0.25 -4.67 24.18
CA LEU A 40 -0.88 -4.37 23.31
C LEU A 40 -1.91 -3.53 24.06
N THR A 41 -2.44 -2.51 23.39
CA THR A 41 -3.54 -1.68 23.89
C THR A 41 -4.63 -1.64 22.83
N HIS A 42 -5.84 -2.05 23.24
CA HIS A 42 -7.01 -2.04 22.37
C HIS A 42 -7.72 -0.69 22.49
N GLY A 43 -8.11 -0.13 21.36
CA GLY A 43 -8.80 1.15 21.31
C GLY A 43 -9.57 1.34 19.99
N VAL A 44 -9.86 2.58 19.69
CA VAL A 44 -10.50 3.01 18.45
C VAL A 44 -9.59 3.98 17.71
N PHE A 45 -9.77 4.12 16.41
CA PHE A 45 -8.85 4.88 15.57
C PHE A 45 -8.72 6.35 16.00
N THR A 46 -9.79 6.93 16.50
CA THR A 46 -9.77 8.31 17.04
C THR A 46 -8.87 8.48 18.27
N ASP A 47 -8.45 7.40 18.92
CA ASP A 47 -7.47 7.45 20.01
C ASP A 47 -6.08 7.91 19.53
N LEU A 48 -5.84 7.96 18.22
CA LEU A 48 -4.64 8.59 17.68
C LEU A 48 -4.49 10.05 18.15
N LEU A 49 -5.62 10.72 18.36
CA LEU A 49 -5.61 12.10 18.86
C LEU A 49 -4.92 12.22 20.22
N ASP A 50 -5.08 11.21 21.08
CA ASP A 50 -4.41 11.16 22.39
C ASP A 50 -3.00 10.57 22.30
N THR A 51 -2.75 9.72 21.34
CA THR A 51 -1.48 8.99 21.16
C THR A 51 -0.38 9.88 20.57
N LEU A 52 -0.75 10.74 19.63
CA LEU A 52 0.19 11.64 18.97
C LEU A 52 0.37 12.92 19.79
N ASN A 53 1.60 13.44 19.77
CA ASN A 53 1.98 14.64 20.52
C ASN A 53 2.03 15.87 19.60
N PRO A 54 1.80 17.09 20.15
CA PRO A 54 2.07 18.29 19.37
C PRO A 54 3.50 18.28 18.84
N GLY A 55 3.64 18.62 17.57
CA GLY A 55 4.92 18.59 16.88
C GLY A 55 5.28 17.26 16.20
N ASP A 56 4.56 16.19 16.46
CA ASP A 56 4.71 14.96 15.68
C ASP A 56 4.32 15.20 14.22
N LEU A 57 4.97 14.50 13.31
CA LEU A 57 4.73 14.62 11.86
C LEU A 57 4.09 13.35 11.33
N LEU A 58 2.88 13.48 10.78
CA LEU A 58 2.26 12.42 9.98
C LEU A 58 2.67 12.55 8.52
N VAL A 59 3.20 11.48 7.94
CA VAL A 59 3.55 11.43 6.52
C VAL A 59 2.56 10.51 5.80
N PHE A 60 1.77 11.10 4.91
CA PHE A 60 0.74 10.42 4.13
C PHE A 60 1.19 10.19 2.69
N ASN A 61 0.59 9.22 2.05
CA ASN A 61 0.70 9.01 0.60
C ASN A 61 -0.55 9.61 -0.07
N ASN A 62 -0.38 10.64 -0.89
CA ASN A 62 -1.47 11.37 -1.53
C ASN A 62 -1.87 10.81 -2.91
N THR A 63 -1.44 9.63 -3.27
CA THR A 63 -1.84 9.00 -4.53
C THR A 63 -3.35 8.80 -4.60
N ARG A 64 -3.90 8.88 -5.81
CA ARG A 64 -5.31 8.61 -6.08
C ARG A 64 -5.43 7.38 -6.97
N VAL A 65 -6.31 6.46 -6.60
CA VAL A 65 -6.58 5.25 -7.39
C VAL A 65 -7.33 5.62 -8.65
N ILE A 66 -6.85 5.11 -9.78
CA ILE A 66 -7.51 5.25 -11.08
C ILE A 66 -8.44 4.06 -11.31
N PRO A 67 -9.55 4.22 -12.08
CA PRO A 67 -10.42 3.11 -12.44
C PRO A 67 -9.74 2.21 -13.48
N ALA A 68 -8.75 1.46 -13.05
CA ALA A 68 -7.75 0.81 -13.87
C ALA A 68 -8.19 -0.50 -14.52
N ARG A 69 -9.35 -1.04 -14.13
CA ARG A 69 -9.85 -2.32 -14.65
C ARG A 69 -10.78 -2.10 -15.82
N LEU A 70 -10.47 -2.72 -16.96
CA LEU A 70 -11.25 -2.61 -18.18
C LEU A 70 -11.67 -4.00 -18.64
N PHE A 71 -12.91 -4.11 -19.11
CA PHE A 71 -13.43 -5.33 -19.73
C PHE A 71 -13.62 -5.09 -21.22
N GLY A 72 -13.44 -6.13 -22.01
CA GLY A 72 -13.59 -6.05 -23.44
C GLY A 72 -13.33 -7.36 -24.13
N ARG A 73 -12.94 -7.28 -25.39
CA ARG A 73 -12.57 -8.46 -26.18
C ARG A 73 -11.46 -8.14 -27.18
N LYS A 74 -10.81 -9.18 -27.66
CA LYS A 74 -9.94 -9.07 -28.82
C LYS A 74 -10.81 -8.86 -30.07
N ALA A 75 -10.36 -8.08 -31.02
CA ALA A 75 -11.08 -7.90 -32.30
C ALA A 75 -11.32 -9.21 -33.02
N SER A 76 -10.46 -10.21 -32.84
CA SER A 76 -10.59 -11.56 -33.36
C SER A 76 -11.64 -12.43 -32.62
N GLY A 77 -12.26 -11.93 -31.56
CA GLY A 77 -13.12 -12.65 -30.65
C GLY A 77 -12.40 -13.05 -29.37
N GLY A 78 -13.08 -13.53 -28.38
CA GLY A 78 -12.51 -13.90 -27.09
C GLY A 78 -12.46 -12.73 -26.11
N LYS A 79 -13.10 -12.94 -24.97
CA LYS A 79 -13.16 -11.95 -23.87
C LYS A 79 -11.79 -11.74 -23.26
N LEU A 80 -11.54 -10.51 -22.81
CA LEU A 80 -10.35 -10.18 -22.02
C LEU A 80 -10.66 -9.14 -20.94
N GLU A 81 -9.77 -9.12 -19.98
CA GLU A 81 -9.74 -8.13 -18.89
C GLU A 81 -8.38 -7.47 -18.90
N VAL A 82 -8.36 -6.15 -18.84
CA VAL A 82 -7.14 -5.34 -18.75
C VAL A 82 -7.09 -4.66 -17.42
N LEU A 83 -6.00 -4.83 -16.69
CA LEU A 83 -5.71 -4.09 -15.46
C LEU A 83 -4.48 -3.23 -15.69
N VAL A 84 -4.68 -1.94 -15.79
CA VAL A 84 -3.58 -0.97 -15.96
C VAL A 84 -2.67 -1.02 -14.74
N GLU A 85 -1.37 -1.27 -14.96
CA GLU A 85 -0.35 -1.22 -13.90
C GLU A 85 0.26 0.17 -13.81
N ARG A 86 0.54 0.78 -14.96
CA ARG A 86 1.22 2.08 -15.05
C ARG A 86 0.85 2.79 -16.33
N MET A 87 0.58 4.10 -16.24
CA MET A 87 0.48 4.97 -17.41
C MET A 87 1.89 5.38 -17.84
N LEU A 88 2.21 5.15 -19.13
CA LEU A 88 3.51 5.54 -19.69
C LEU A 88 3.48 6.98 -20.23
N ASP A 89 2.36 7.34 -20.86
CA ASP A 89 2.06 8.67 -21.36
C ASP A 89 0.54 8.83 -21.50
N ASP A 90 0.08 9.83 -22.22
CA ASP A 90 -1.35 10.11 -22.39
C ASP A 90 -2.12 9.03 -23.17
N LYS A 91 -1.41 8.15 -23.90
CA LYS A 91 -1.99 7.16 -24.80
C LYS A 91 -1.57 5.73 -24.51
N ARG A 92 -0.47 5.51 -23.80
CA ARG A 92 0.09 4.18 -23.61
C ARG A 92 0.12 3.80 -22.13
N VAL A 93 -0.14 2.53 -21.90
CA VAL A 93 -0.07 1.92 -20.55
C VAL A 93 0.75 0.63 -20.59
N LEU A 94 1.30 0.25 -19.44
CA LEU A 94 1.67 -1.13 -19.14
C LEU A 94 0.53 -1.75 -18.35
N ALA A 95 0.10 -2.95 -18.73
CA ALA A 95 -1.07 -3.58 -18.13
C ALA A 95 -0.92 -5.09 -18.00
N HIS A 96 -1.63 -5.64 -17.02
CA HIS A 96 -1.90 -7.07 -16.94
C HIS A 96 -3.08 -7.37 -17.87
N VAL A 97 -3.00 -8.45 -18.64
CA VAL A 97 -4.08 -8.89 -19.50
C VAL A 97 -4.46 -10.33 -19.14
N ARG A 98 -5.75 -10.53 -18.87
CA ARG A 98 -6.33 -11.83 -18.60
C ARG A 98 -7.23 -12.25 -19.75
N ALA A 99 -6.82 -13.29 -20.45
CA ALA A 99 -7.54 -13.85 -21.58
C ALA A 99 -7.19 -15.33 -21.73
N SER A 100 -8.04 -16.12 -22.39
CA SER A 100 -7.76 -17.54 -22.67
C SER A 100 -6.54 -17.72 -23.57
N LYS A 101 -6.36 -16.80 -24.53
CA LYS A 101 -5.13 -16.66 -25.32
C LYS A 101 -4.69 -15.21 -25.29
N ALA A 102 -3.43 -14.97 -24.93
CA ALA A 102 -2.87 -13.63 -24.87
C ALA A 102 -2.94 -12.94 -26.25
N PRO A 103 -3.27 -11.63 -26.29
CA PRO A 103 -3.20 -10.88 -27.53
C PRO A 103 -1.76 -10.80 -28.04
N LYS A 104 -1.61 -10.83 -29.37
CA LYS A 104 -0.31 -10.71 -30.03
C LYS A 104 -0.01 -9.27 -30.40
N PRO A 105 1.27 -8.88 -30.56
CA PRO A 105 1.63 -7.55 -31.06
C PRO A 105 0.89 -7.16 -32.34
N GLY A 106 0.34 -5.96 -32.35
CA GLY A 106 -0.47 -5.43 -33.45
C GLY A 106 -1.95 -5.77 -33.37
N MET A 107 -2.37 -6.63 -32.45
CA MET A 107 -3.78 -6.99 -32.32
C MET A 107 -4.60 -5.82 -31.77
N GLU A 108 -5.77 -5.61 -32.39
CA GLU A 108 -6.75 -4.64 -31.92
C GLU A 108 -7.57 -5.21 -30.77
N LEU A 109 -7.82 -4.36 -29.79
CA LEU A 109 -8.65 -4.61 -28.63
C LEU A 109 -9.85 -3.66 -28.64
N LEU A 110 -11.02 -4.18 -28.26
CA LEU A 110 -12.25 -3.40 -28.14
C LEU A 110 -12.65 -3.38 -26.66
N LEU A 111 -12.57 -2.21 -26.05
CA LEU A 111 -12.72 -2.04 -24.61
C LEU A 111 -13.98 -1.27 -24.25
N GLY A 112 -14.47 -1.51 -23.03
CA GLY A 112 -15.73 -0.99 -22.52
C GLY A 112 -16.87 -1.96 -22.74
N GLU A 113 -17.96 -1.78 -22.00
CA GLU A 113 -19.16 -2.63 -22.11
C GLU A 113 -19.81 -2.56 -23.51
N ASP A 114 -19.75 -1.39 -24.12
CA ASP A 114 -20.23 -1.13 -25.48
C ASP A 114 -19.16 -1.34 -26.55
N GLU A 115 -17.95 -1.75 -26.16
CA GLU A 115 -16.81 -2.00 -27.06
C GLU A 115 -16.41 -0.76 -27.89
N SER A 116 -16.69 0.43 -27.41
CA SER A 116 -16.50 1.69 -28.15
C SER A 116 -15.07 2.20 -28.14
N VAL A 117 -14.23 1.74 -27.20
CA VAL A 117 -12.85 2.20 -27.08
C VAL A 117 -11.92 1.23 -27.78
N HIS A 118 -11.18 1.73 -28.78
CA HIS A 118 -10.22 0.95 -29.54
C HIS A 118 -8.83 1.10 -28.94
N ALA A 119 -8.11 -0.01 -28.83
CA ALA A 119 -6.72 -0.03 -28.39
C ALA A 119 -5.94 -1.05 -29.20
N THR A 120 -4.62 -0.93 -29.18
CA THR A 120 -3.70 -1.83 -29.88
C THR A 120 -2.68 -2.38 -28.90
N MET A 121 -2.53 -3.71 -28.88
CA MET A 121 -1.43 -4.34 -28.17
C MET A 121 -0.14 -4.09 -28.96
N LEU A 122 0.84 -3.41 -28.34
CA LEU A 122 2.09 -3.05 -29.01
C LEU A 122 3.16 -4.10 -28.80
N GLU A 123 3.52 -4.35 -27.56
CA GLU A 123 4.65 -5.20 -27.19
C GLU A 123 4.43 -5.83 -25.81
N ARG A 124 5.03 -6.99 -25.62
CA ARG A 124 5.02 -7.66 -24.32
C ARG A 124 6.34 -7.42 -23.60
N HIS A 125 6.27 -6.99 -22.35
CA HIS A 125 7.40 -6.77 -21.46
C HIS A 125 7.27 -7.72 -20.25
N ASP A 126 7.87 -8.90 -20.33
CA ASP A 126 7.74 -9.98 -19.34
C ASP A 126 6.27 -10.35 -19.12
N ALA A 127 5.73 -10.11 -17.92
CA ALA A 127 4.33 -10.39 -17.61
C ALA A 127 3.37 -9.26 -18.00
N LEU A 128 3.88 -8.10 -18.38
CA LEU A 128 3.08 -6.92 -18.72
C LEU A 128 2.97 -6.71 -20.23
N PHE A 129 1.86 -6.10 -20.62
CA PHE A 129 1.57 -5.78 -22.02
C PHE A 129 1.58 -4.25 -22.19
N GLU A 130 2.29 -3.76 -23.18
CA GLU A 130 2.21 -2.36 -23.58
C GLU A 130 1.02 -2.19 -24.52
N ILE A 131 0.09 -1.32 -24.15
CA ILE A 131 -1.16 -1.10 -24.88
C ILE A 131 -1.28 0.39 -25.19
N ARG A 132 -1.60 0.72 -26.46
CA ARG A 132 -1.89 2.07 -26.90
C ARG A 132 -3.39 2.23 -27.12
N PHE A 133 -3.96 3.26 -26.51
CA PHE A 133 -5.35 3.64 -26.77
C PHE A 133 -5.44 4.47 -28.05
N ASP A 134 -6.22 4.00 -29.01
CA ASP A 134 -6.46 4.63 -30.30
C ASP A 134 -7.73 5.50 -30.18
N ASP A 135 -7.63 6.57 -29.40
CA ASP A 135 -8.74 7.45 -29.04
C ASP A 135 -8.23 8.88 -28.91
N GLU A 136 -9.08 9.86 -29.17
CA GLU A 136 -8.70 11.27 -29.06
C GLU A 136 -8.53 11.71 -27.61
N ARG A 137 -9.24 11.07 -26.67
CA ARG A 137 -9.16 11.35 -25.24
C ARG A 137 -7.85 10.83 -24.65
N ASP A 138 -7.42 11.44 -23.56
CA ASP A 138 -6.32 10.87 -22.76
C ASP A 138 -6.78 9.66 -21.94
N ILE A 139 -5.82 8.91 -21.43
CA ILE A 139 -6.09 7.67 -20.71
C ILE A 139 -6.98 7.90 -19.49
N LEU A 140 -6.73 8.93 -18.69
CA LEU A 140 -7.53 9.20 -17.50
C LEU A 140 -8.98 9.47 -17.83
N THR A 141 -9.25 10.21 -18.88
CA THR A 141 -10.62 10.47 -19.36
C THR A 141 -11.31 9.18 -19.78
N ILE A 142 -10.60 8.31 -20.52
CA ILE A 142 -11.12 7.01 -20.95
C ILE A 142 -11.41 6.13 -19.72
N LEU A 143 -10.49 6.03 -18.79
CA LEU A 143 -10.66 5.20 -17.59
C LEU A 143 -11.81 5.70 -16.71
N ASN A 144 -11.97 7.01 -16.56
CA ASN A 144 -13.08 7.57 -15.82
C ASN A 144 -14.44 7.26 -16.48
N ASP A 145 -14.46 7.09 -17.79
CA ASP A 145 -15.67 6.80 -18.57
C ASP A 145 -16.03 5.30 -18.55
N ILE A 146 -15.07 4.41 -18.82
CA ILE A 146 -15.33 2.98 -18.99
C ILE A 146 -14.65 2.09 -17.96
N GLY A 147 -13.79 2.62 -17.10
CA GLY A 147 -13.02 1.84 -16.15
C GLY A 147 -13.79 1.48 -14.88
N HIS A 148 -13.32 0.43 -14.23
CA HIS A 148 -13.81 -0.05 -12.94
C HIS A 148 -12.73 0.10 -11.88
N MET A 149 -13.15 0.35 -10.63
CA MET A 149 -12.22 0.42 -9.51
C MET A 149 -11.57 -0.95 -9.30
N PRO A 150 -10.24 -0.99 -9.23
CA PRO A 150 -9.51 -2.26 -9.10
C PRO A 150 -9.46 -2.72 -7.65
N LEU A 151 -10.60 -3.15 -7.11
CA LEU A 151 -10.66 -3.65 -5.74
C LEU A 151 -9.72 -4.84 -5.56
N PRO A 152 -9.08 -4.98 -4.39
CA PRO A 152 -8.24 -6.13 -4.10
C PRO A 152 -8.98 -7.45 -4.26
N PRO A 153 -8.31 -8.54 -4.72
CA PRO A 153 -8.96 -9.83 -4.98
C PRO A 153 -9.66 -10.43 -3.76
N TYR A 154 -9.16 -10.19 -2.55
CA TYR A 154 -9.75 -10.72 -1.32
C TYR A 154 -11.07 -10.06 -0.93
N ILE A 155 -11.43 -8.94 -1.52
CA ILE A 155 -12.75 -8.30 -1.31
C ILE A 155 -13.86 -9.14 -1.95
N ASP A 156 -13.56 -9.85 -3.05
CA ASP A 156 -14.39 -10.87 -3.67
C ASP A 156 -15.84 -10.42 -3.90
N ARG A 157 -16.00 -9.24 -4.50
CA ARG A 157 -17.25 -8.69 -5.01
C ARG A 157 -16.97 -7.77 -6.19
N PRO A 158 -17.95 -7.53 -7.09
CA PRO A 158 -17.81 -6.49 -8.11
C PRO A 158 -17.68 -5.11 -7.46
N ASP A 159 -17.01 -4.19 -8.16
CA ASP A 159 -16.99 -2.80 -7.76
C ASP A 159 -18.38 -2.17 -7.88
N GLU A 160 -18.66 -1.23 -6.98
CA GLU A 160 -19.88 -0.43 -6.98
C GLU A 160 -19.53 1.03 -7.21
N ALA A 161 -20.50 1.85 -7.64
CA ALA A 161 -20.26 3.28 -7.89
C ALA A 161 -19.66 4.00 -6.67
N ALA A 162 -20.09 3.62 -5.46
CA ALA A 162 -19.57 4.19 -4.22
C ALA A 162 -18.08 3.93 -4.01
N ASP A 163 -17.52 2.86 -4.57
CA ASP A 163 -16.10 2.53 -4.40
C ASP A 163 -15.18 3.58 -5.03
N ARG A 164 -15.65 4.37 -5.98
CA ARG A 164 -14.86 5.45 -6.58
C ARG A 164 -14.39 6.47 -5.56
N GLU A 165 -15.15 6.70 -4.50
CA GLU A 165 -14.78 7.60 -3.40
C GLU A 165 -14.42 6.83 -2.12
N LEU A 166 -15.02 5.68 -1.86
CA LEU A 166 -14.72 4.89 -0.66
C LEU A 166 -13.36 4.22 -0.72
N TYR A 167 -12.91 3.81 -1.89
CA TYR A 167 -11.57 3.26 -2.11
C TYR A 167 -10.55 4.36 -2.44
N GLN A 168 -10.65 5.50 -1.74
CA GLN A 168 -9.77 6.65 -1.83
C GLN A 168 -9.58 7.25 -0.44
N THR A 169 -8.39 7.78 -0.18
CA THR A 169 -8.20 8.63 1.00
C THR A 169 -8.88 9.98 0.79
N VAL A 170 -9.30 10.64 1.87
CA VAL A 170 -9.96 11.96 1.80
C VAL A 170 -9.01 13.05 1.31
N TYR A 171 -7.70 12.82 1.34
CA TYR A 171 -6.67 13.75 0.88
C TYR A 171 -6.03 13.33 -0.44
N SER A 172 -6.56 12.33 -1.12
CA SER A 172 -5.99 11.87 -2.41
C SER A 172 -6.00 12.98 -3.45
N GLN A 173 -4.89 13.16 -4.17
CA GLN A 173 -4.72 14.24 -5.13
C GLN A 173 -4.14 13.78 -6.47
N ARG A 174 -3.18 12.86 -6.47
CA ARG A 174 -2.38 12.55 -7.65
C ARG A 174 -2.75 11.21 -8.25
N PRO A 175 -3.52 11.18 -9.36
CA PRO A 175 -3.95 9.93 -10.01
C PRO A 175 -2.76 9.10 -10.51
N GLY A 176 -2.84 7.78 -10.37
CA GLY A 176 -1.81 6.88 -10.89
C GLY A 176 -1.73 5.54 -10.17
N ALA A 177 -2.36 5.40 -9.01
CA ALA A 177 -2.35 4.14 -8.27
C ALA A 177 -3.42 3.17 -8.78
N VAL A 178 -3.13 1.88 -8.67
CA VAL A 178 -4.11 0.81 -8.92
C VAL A 178 -4.53 0.11 -7.64
N ALA A 179 -3.96 0.52 -6.51
CA ALA A 179 -4.38 0.11 -5.17
C ALA A 179 -4.32 1.31 -4.24
N ALA A 180 -5.25 1.41 -3.29
CA ALA A 180 -5.27 2.49 -2.32
C ALA A 180 -4.16 2.33 -1.26
N PRO A 181 -3.59 3.44 -0.76
CA PRO A 181 -2.75 3.43 0.44
C PRO A 181 -3.66 3.26 1.67
N THR A 182 -3.96 2.02 2.01
CA THR A 182 -5.14 1.63 2.80
C THR A 182 -5.14 2.13 4.25
N ALA A 183 -3.98 2.33 4.86
CA ALA A 183 -3.92 2.90 6.21
C ALA A 183 -4.48 4.33 6.27
N GLY A 184 -4.36 5.07 5.18
CA GLY A 184 -4.94 6.41 5.07
C GLY A 184 -6.47 6.44 4.97
N LEU A 185 -7.09 5.32 4.62
CA LEU A 185 -8.56 5.22 4.49
C LEU A 185 -9.29 5.47 5.81
N HIS A 186 -8.63 5.25 6.94
CA HIS A 186 -9.22 5.43 8.27
C HIS A 186 -9.33 6.89 8.70
N PHE A 187 -8.59 7.79 8.05
CA PHE A 187 -8.63 9.22 8.37
C PHE A 187 -9.82 9.89 7.69
N ASP A 188 -10.62 10.60 8.47
CA ASP A 188 -11.68 11.46 7.99
C ASP A 188 -11.34 12.94 8.23
N GLU A 189 -12.14 13.84 7.65
CA GLU A 189 -11.91 15.27 7.78
C GLU A 189 -11.94 15.76 9.23
N PRO A 190 -12.90 15.34 10.10
CA PRO A 190 -12.91 15.75 11.50
C PRO A 190 -11.65 15.33 12.27
N LEU A 191 -11.16 14.12 12.07
CA LEU A 191 -9.95 13.64 12.74
C LEU A 191 -8.70 14.41 12.27
N LEU A 192 -8.57 14.65 10.97
CA LEU A 192 -7.47 15.46 10.43
C LEU A 192 -7.48 16.88 11.00
N ALA A 193 -8.66 17.51 11.08
CA ALA A 193 -8.81 18.84 11.65
C ALA A 193 -8.41 18.88 13.14
N ALA A 194 -8.86 17.89 13.91
CA ALA A 194 -8.52 17.77 15.34
C ALA A 194 -7.02 17.57 15.58
N LEU A 195 -6.38 16.76 14.75
CA LEU A 195 -4.93 16.53 14.81
C LEU A 195 -4.14 17.80 14.51
N LYS A 196 -4.54 18.56 13.48
CA LYS A 196 -3.93 19.86 13.15
C LYS A 196 -4.09 20.86 14.29
N GLU A 197 -5.25 20.94 14.89
CA GLU A 197 -5.53 21.82 16.03
C GLU A 197 -4.67 21.46 17.24
N LYS A 198 -4.41 20.19 17.47
CA LYS A 198 -3.49 19.74 18.52
C LYS A 198 -2.03 20.14 18.26
N GLY A 199 -1.66 20.48 17.05
CA GLY A 199 -0.30 20.81 16.64
C GLY A 199 0.46 19.66 15.96
N VAL A 200 -0.24 18.60 15.56
CA VAL A 200 0.32 17.53 14.74
C VAL A 200 0.49 18.07 13.32
N GLN A 201 1.69 17.91 12.77
CA GLN A 201 2.01 18.36 11.42
C GLN A 201 1.82 17.27 10.40
N MET A 202 1.63 17.65 9.15
CA MET A 202 1.35 16.73 8.05
C MET A 202 2.24 17.02 6.85
N ALA A 203 2.72 15.96 6.21
CA ALA A 203 3.47 16.02 4.97
C ALA A 203 3.00 14.89 4.03
N PHE A 204 3.21 15.07 2.73
CA PHE A 204 2.66 14.17 1.71
C PHE A 204 3.76 13.71 0.76
N VAL A 205 3.98 12.41 0.72
CA VAL A 205 4.72 11.75 -0.35
C VAL A 205 3.75 11.27 -1.42
N THR A 206 4.24 10.90 -2.58
CA THR A 206 3.45 10.23 -3.62
C THR A 206 4.11 8.91 -3.95
N LEU A 207 3.39 7.81 -3.81
CA LEU A 207 3.80 6.51 -4.32
C LEU A 207 2.59 5.89 -5.02
N HIS A 208 2.73 5.63 -6.31
CA HIS A 208 1.67 4.99 -7.09
C HIS A 208 1.73 3.48 -6.88
N VAL A 209 0.82 2.99 -6.02
CA VAL A 209 0.78 1.57 -5.66
C VAL A 209 0.34 0.75 -6.86
N GLY A 210 1.15 -0.25 -7.22
CA GLY A 210 0.84 -1.17 -8.31
C GLY A 210 0.09 -2.41 -7.87
N ALA A 211 -0.44 -3.17 -8.83
CA ALA A 211 -1.18 -4.42 -8.58
C ALA A 211 -0.31 -5.53 -7.98
N GLY A 212 1.00 -5.42 -8.10
CA GLY A 212 1.94 -6.37 -7.51
C GLY A 212 1.84 -6.51 -6.00
N THR A 213 1.29 -5.50 -5.31
CA THR A 213 1.05 -5.57 -3.86
C THR A 213 0.08 -6.70 -3.46
N PHE A 214 -0.74 -7.18 -4.41
CA PHE A 214 -1.68 -8.28 -4.18
C PHE A 214 -1.16 -9.63 -4.66
N GLN A 215 0.03 -9.68 -5.28
CA GLN A 215 0.63 -10.93 -5.73
C GLN A 215 1.30 -11.64 -4.55
N PRO A 216 1.07 -12.97 -4.40
CA PRO A 216 1.71 -13.72 -3.33
C PRO A 216 3.21 -13.84 -3.55
N VAL A 217 3.96 -13.93 -2.46
CA VAL A 217 5.38 -14.30 -2.51
C VAL A 217 5.48 -15.77 -2.90
N ARG A 218 6.21 -16.08 -3.98
CA ARG A 218 6.26 -17.42 -4.60
C ARG A 218 7.56 -18.16 -4.38
N VAL A 219 8.41 -17.69 -3.49
CA VAL A 219 9.69 -18.30 -3.13
C VAL A 219 9.63 -18.82 -1.71
N GLU A 220 10.49 -19.76 -1.35
CA GLU A 220 10.58 -20.28 0.02
C GLU A 220 11.39 -19.39 0.93
N SER A 221 12.55 -18.92 0.43
CA SER A 221 13.41 -17.98 1.14
C SER A 221 13.07 -16.56 0.76
N ILE A 222 12.84 -15.69 1.75
CA ILE A 222 12.47 -14.31 1.50
C ILE A 222 13.55 -13.54 0.73
N GLU A 223 14.82 -13.89 0.88
CA GLU A 223 15.93 -13.24 0.18
C GLU A 223 15.90 -13.47 -1.34
N GLU A 224 15.22 -14.52 -1.80
CA GLU A 224 15.05 -14.82 -3.23
C GLU A 224 13.91 -14.04 -3.87
N HIS A 225 13.05 -13.38 -3.06
CA HIS A 225 11.92 -12.61 -3.59
C HIS A 225 12.40 -11.33 -4.27
N VAL A 226 11.88 -11.08 -5.47
CA VAL A 226 12.14 -9.86 -6.24
C VAL A 226 10.90 -8.96 -6.14
N MET A 227 11.10 -7.76 -5.57
CA MET A 227 10.04 -6.75 -5.50
C MET A 227 9.85 -6.11 -6.86
N HIS A 228 8.59 -5.90 -7.24
CA HIS A 228 8.26 -5.08 -8.39
C HIS A 228 8.53 -3.60 -8.09
N ALA A 229 8.84 -2.83 -9.14
CA ALA A 229 9.12 -1.41 -8.99
C ALA A 229 7.81 -0.60 -8.95
N GLU A 230 7.79 0.42 -8.10
CA GLU A 230 6.70 1.41 -8.02
C GLU A 230 7.28 2.81 -8.05
N TYR A 231 6.61 3.73 -8.72
CA TYR A 231 7.07 5.11 -8.82
C TYR A 231 6.75 5.89 -7.54
N ALA A 232 7.76 6.56 -7.00
CA ALA A 232 7.65 7.35 -5.78
C ALA A 232 8.25 8.75 -5.92
N GLU A 233 7.67 9.70 -5.20
CA GLU A 233 8.18 11.06 -5.07
C GLU A 233 8.22 11.46 -3.60
N VAL A 234 9.42 11.87 -3.16
CA VAL A 234 9.65 12.46 -1.84
C VAL A 234 10.28 13.84 -2.08
N PRO A 235 9.47 14.90 -2.13
CA PRO A 235 9.98 16.23 -2.43
C PRO A 235 10.74 16.85 -1.26
N GLN A 236 11.51 17.91 -1.53
CA GLN A 236 12.33 18.60 -0.52
C GLN A 236 11.50 19.06 0.68
N GLU A 237 10.30 19.54 0.48
CA GLU A 237 9.42 20.00 1.57
C GLU A 237 9.10 18.93 2.60
N VAL A 238 8.98 17.65 2.17
CA VAL A 238 8.80 16.52 3.06
C VAL A 238 10.06 16.30 3.91
N LEU A 239 11.21 16.34 3.28
CA LEU A 239 12.49 16.17 3.98
C LEU A 239 12.75 17.30 4.97
N ASP A 240 12.41 18.54 4.61
CA ASP A 240 12.51 19.68 5.53
C ASP A 240 11.61 19.47 6.74
N ALA A 241 10.38 18.99 6.54
CA ALA A 241 9.46 18.66 7.63
C ALA A 241 9.99 17.53 8.52
N VAL A 242 10.57 16.48 7.92
CA VAL A 242 11.20 15.37 8.65
C VAL A 242 12.36 15.86 9.52
N LEU A 243 13.26 16.63 8.95
CA LEU A 243 14.42 17.15 9.66
C LEU A 243 14.02 18.08 10.80
N ALA A 244 13.05 18.97 10.56
CA ALA A 244 12.51 19.85 11.60
C ALA A 244 11.84 19.07 12.74
N CYS A 245 11.08 18.03 12.39
CA CYS A 245 10.45 17.14 13.37
C CYS A 245 11.49 16.46 14.28
N LYS A 246 12.52 15.89 13.69
CA LYS A 246 13.60 15.24 14.45
C LYS A 246 14.39 16.24 15.30
N ALA A 247 14.65 17.44 14.77
CA ALA A 247 15.37 18.48 15.49
C ALA A 247 14.64 18.94 16.76
N ARG A 248 13.30 18.94 16.78
CA ARG A 248 12.52 19.26 17.98
C ARG A 248 12.23 18.07 18.90
N GLY A 249 12.81 16.90 18.60
CA GLY A 249 12.64 15.68 19.39
C GLY A 249 11.30 14.97 19.24
N ASN A 250 10.55 15.28 18.20
CA ASN A 250 9.27 14.65 17.88
C ASN A 250 9.43 13.44 16.97
N ARG A 251 8.32 12.76 16.71
CA ARG A 251 8.27 11.50 15.94
C ARG A 251 7.82 11.74 14.52
N VAL A 252 8.51 11.11 13.56
CA VAL A 252 8.04 10.96 12.18
C VAL A 252 7.18 9.71 12.14
N VAL A 253 5.89 9.89 11.94
CA VAL A 253 4.89 8.83 11.94
C VAL A 253 4.46 8.56 10.49
N ALA A 254 4.84 7.42 9.95
CA ALA A 254 4.43 7.01 8.62
C ALA A 254 3.00 6.46 8.65
N VAL A 255 2.15 6.96 7.79
CA VAL A 255 0.80 6.43 7.58
C VAL A 255 0.85 5.47 6.40
N GLY A 256 0.84 4.18 6.70
CA GLY A 256 0.91 3.10 5.73
C GLY A 256 2.32 2.69 5.32
N THR A 257 2.42 1.47 4.84
CA THR A 257 3.68 0.89 4.37
C THR A 257 4.22 1.59 3.13
N THR A 258 3.37 2.25 2.35
CA THR A 258 3.80 3.03 1.19
C THR A 258 4.56 4.29 1.60
N SER A 259 4.14 4.97 2.66
CA SER A 259 4.88 6.10 3.24
C SER A 259 6.22 5.64 3.83
N VAL A 260 6.25 4.47 4.50
CA VAL A 260 7.50 3.86 4.97
C VAL A 260 8.46 3.64 3.81
N ARG A 261 7.99 2.96 2.77
CA ARG A 261 8.84 2.63 1.62
C ARG A 261 9.35 3.86 0.89
N SER A 262 8.53 4.90 0.78
CA SER A 262 8.93 6.17 0.17
C SER A 262 10.04 6.85 0.98
N LEU A 263 9.83 7.05 2.28
CA LEU A 263 10.79 7.71 3.16
C LEU A 263 12.11 6.95 3.27
N GLU A 264 12.03 5.63 3.44
CA GLU A 264 13.22 4.79 3.57
C GLU A 264 13.97 4.65 2.23
N SER A 265 13.27 4.70 1.09
CA SER A 265 13.90 4.75 -0.23
C SER A 265 14.70 6.05 -0.42
N ALA A 266 14.14 7.19 0.01
CA ALA A 266 14.85 8.46 -0.03
C ALA A 266 16.12 8.40 0.83
N ALA A 267 16.04 7.80 2.01
CA ALA A 267 17.20 7.63 2.90
C ALA A 267 18.29 6.75 2.29
N GLN A 268 17.91 5.62 1.66
CA GLN A 268 18.86 4.72 1.01
C GLN A 268 19.56 5.35 -0.20
N ALA A 269 18.83 6.13 -0.98
CA ALA A 269 19.37 6.79 -2.17
C ALA A 269 20.18 8.05 -1.85
N SER A 270 20.12 8.53 -0.61
CA SER A 270 20.82 9.76 -0.20
C SER A 270 22.29 9.51 0.09
N PRO A 271 23.18 10.47 -0.23
CA PRO A 271 24.56 10.42 0.21
C PRO A 271 24.66 10.32 1.74
N ALA A 272 25.72 9.70 2.23
CA ALA A 272 25.93 9.51 3.67
C ALA A 272 25.77 10.83 4.45
N GLY A 273 24.85 10.85 5.41
CA GLY A 273 24.60 11.98 6.29
C GLY A 273 23.67 13.08 5.76
N GLN A 274 23.13 12.97 4.56
CA GLN A 274 22.21 13.96 3.99
C GLN A 274 21.02 13.31 3.33
N LEU A 275 19.79 13.59 3.80
CA LEU A 275 18.58 13.23 3.10
C LEU A 275 18.39 14.15 1.88
N ALA A 276 18.20 13.55 0.73
CA ALA A 276 17.96 14.26 -0.52
C ALA A 276 16.61 13.86 -1.13
N PRO A 277 15.96 14.73 -1.93
CA PRO A 277 14.72 14.40 -2.63
C PRO A 277 14.87 13.14 -3.47
N PHE A 278 13.77 12.39 -3.55
CA PHE A 278 13.72 11.15 -4.32
C PHE A 278 12.58 11.22 -5.32
N PHE A 279 12.90 11.00 -6.60
CA PHE A 279 11.92 10.96 -7.70
C PHE A 279 12.31 9.79 -8.61
N GLY A 280 11.57 8.72 -8.57
CA GLY A 280 11.88 7.56 -9.39
C GLY A 280 11.25 6.28 -8.88
N ASP A 281 11.62 5.19 -9.52
CA ASP A 281 11.15 3.88 -9.14
C ASP A 281 11.87 3.38 -7.88
N THR A 282 11.13 2.72 -7.00
CA THR A 282 11.66 2.01 -5.85
C THR A 282 11.25 0.55 -5.88
N SER A 283 12.19 -0.33 -5.58
CA SER A 283 11.97 -1.76 -5.37
C SER A 283 12.38 -2.17 -3.96
N ILE A 284 12.35 -1.23 -3.02
CA ILE A 284 12.77 -1.48 -1.65
C ILE A 284 11.98 -2.64 -1.05
N PHE A 285 12.68 -3.62 -0.51
CA PHE A 285 12.10 -4.75 0.21
C PHE A 285 12.60 -4.73 1.65
N ILE A 286 11.70 -4.36 2.56
CA ILE A 286 12.00 -4.26 3.99
C ILE A 286 11.55 -5.55 4.68
N TYR A 287 12.49 -6.23 5.31
CA TYR A 287 12.26 -7.44 6.09
C TYR A 287 13.18 -7.47 7.32
N PRO A 288 12.98 -8.36 8.27
CA PRO A 288 13.76 -8.37 9.51
C PRO A 288 15.26 -8.34 9.29
N GLY A 289 15.93 -7.48 10.03
CA GLY A 289 17.34 -7.12 9.86
C GLY A 289 17.55 -5.72 9.26
N TYR A 290 16.49 -5.14 8.68
CA TYR A 290 16.52 -3.79 8.14
C TYR A 290 16.66 -2.74 9.26
N HIS A 291 17.55 -1.77 9.05
CA HIS A 291 17.73 -0.62 9.93
C HIS A 291 16.93 0.59 9.42
N TYR A 292 15.86 0.93 10.14
CA TYR A 292 15.05 2.11 9.80
C TYR A 292 15.79 3.40 10.10
N ARG A 293 15.79 4.34 9.16
CA ARG A 293 16.54 5.61 9.26
C ARG A 293 15.65 6.82 9.50
N VAL A 294 14.41 6.79 9.05
CA VAL A 294 13.51 7.96 9.03
C VAL A 294 12.29 7.74 9.89
N VAL A 295 11.66 6.59 9.79
CA VAL A 295 10.36 6.31 10.41
C VAL A 295 10.52 6.01 11.90
N ASP A 296 9.79 6.77 12.73
CA ASP A 296 9.83 6.65 14.20
C ASP A 296 8.58 5.96 14.77
N ALA A 297 7.47 5.95 14.04
CA ALA A 297 6.26 5.21 14.37
C ALA A 297 5.46 4.91 13.11
N LEU A 298 4.54 3.96 13.18
CA LEU A 298 3.83 3.45 12.02
C LEU A 298 2.33 3.30 12.31
N VAL A 299 1.50 3.84 11.42
CA VAL A 299 0.06 3.53 11.34
C VAL A 299 -0.13 2.60 10.15
N THR A 300 -0.71 1.44 10.36
CA THR A 300 -0.87 0.45 9.29
C THR A 300 -2.15 -0.38 9.48
N ASN A 301 -2.60 -1.00 8.40
CA ASN A 301 -3.63 -2.04 8.45
C ASN A 301 -3.02 -3.39 8.88
N PHE A 302 -3.88 -4.37 9.09
CA PHE A 302 -3.48 -5.76 9.22
C PHE A 302 -3.27 -6.38 7.84
N HIS A 303 -2.15 -7.04 7.65
CA HIS A 303 -1.73 -7.57 6.36
C HIS A 303 -1.97 -9.07 6.21
N LEU A 304 -1.92 -9.54 4.97
CA LEU A 304 -2.05 -10.96 4.63
C LEU A 304 -0.92 -11.82 5.25
N PRO A 305 -1.22 -13.07 5.62
CA PRO A 305 -0.15 -14.03 5.93
C PRO A 305 0.86 -14.12 4.79
N GLU A 306 2.13 -14.24 5.14
CA GLU A 306 3.25 -14.41 4.20
C GLU A 306 3.45 -13.26 3.22
N SER A 307 2.82 -12.10 3.45
CA SER A 307 3.01 -10.91 2.60
C SER A 307 4.31 -10.19 2.91
N THR A 308 4.82 -9.46 1.93
CA THR A 308 5.99 -8.58 2.13
C THR A 308 5.70 -7.50 3.17
N LEU A 309 4.43 -7.15 3.36
CA LEU A 309 4.01 -6.10 4.28
C LEU A 309 4.07 -6.53 5.75
N ILE A 310 3.71 -7.78 6.07
CA ILE A 310 3.92 -8.29 7.44
C ILE A 310 5.42 -8.44 7.76
N MET A 311 6.24 -8.68 6.75
CA MET A 311 7.70 -8.70 6.90
C MET A 311 8.25 -7.33 7.25
N LEU A 312 7.74 -6.27 6.60
CA LEU A 312 8.08 -4.87 6.89
C LEU A 312 7.72 -4.50 8.33
N VAL A 313 6.51 -4.84 8.76
CA VAL A 313 6.04 -4.59 10.13
C VAL A 313 6.91 -5.35 11.14
N SER A 314 7.27 -6.60 10.83
CA SER A 314 8.13 -7.43 11.69
C SER A 314 9.53 -6.84 11.82
N ALA A 315 10.07 -6.24 10.75
CA ALA A 315 11.34 -5.53 10.82
C ALA A 315 11.30 -4.32 11.75
N PHE A 316 10.14 -3.67 11.87
CA PHE A 316 9.94 -2.49 12.69
C PHE A 316 9.68 -2.81 14.17
N ALA A 317 8.71 -3.67 14.42
CA ALA A 317 8.20 -3.98 15.76
C ALA A 317 8.88 -5.21 16.41
N GLY A 318 9.63 -5.97 15.63
CA GLY A 318 10.13 -7.28 16.03
C GLY A 318 9.22 -8.39 15.53
N TYR A 319 9.82 -9.49 15.10
CA TYR A 319 9.08 -10.65 14.57
C TYR A 319 8.13 -11.26 15.58
N ARG A 320 8.61 -11.55 16.78
CA ARG A 320 7.79 -12.19 17.83
C ARG A 320 6.64 -11.29 18.25
N HIS A 321 6.90 -10.01 18.49
CA HIS A 321 5.88 -9.05 18.91
C HIS A 321 4.83 -8.86 17.81
N THR A 322 5.24 -8.80 16.54
CA THR A 322 4.31 -8.69 15.42
C THR A 322 3.43 -9.93 15.30
N MET A 323 4.01 -11.12 15.30
CA MET A 323 3.23 -12.34 15.15
C MET A 323 2.29 -12.58 16.33
N GLU A 324 2.69 -12.23 17.56
CA GLU A 324 1.82 -12.28 18.73
C GLU A 324 0.67 -11.27 18.64
N ALA A 325 0.97 -10.04 18.20
CA ALA A 325 -0.07 -9.03 17.99
C ALA A 325 -1.12 -9.51 16.97
N TYR A 326 -0.68 -10.14 15.88
CA TYR A 326 -1.59 -10.70 14.87
C TYR A 326 -2.43 -11.84 15.42
N ARG A 327 -1.85 -12.73 16.22
CA ARG A 327 -2.62 -13.79 16.91
C ARG A 327 -3.69 -13.22 17.82
N GLN A 328 -3.34 -12.22 18.61
CA GLN A 328 -4.30 -11.55 19.51
C GLN A 328 -5.37 -10.79 18.73
N ALA A 329 -5.03 -10.20 17.60
CA ALA A 329 -5.99 -9.54 16.72
C ALA A 329 -7.03 -10.53 16.19
N VAL A 330 -6.60 -11.73 15.77
CA VAL A 330 -7.51 -12.80 15.32
C VAL A 330 -8.41 -13.26 16.48
N VAL A 331 -7.86 -13.51 17.65
CA VAL A 331 -8.62 -13.91 18.85
C VAL A 331 -9.67 -12.86 19.24
N SER A 332 -9.31 -11.58 19.13
CA SER A 332 -10.18 -10.46 19.46
C SER A 332 -11.09 -10.02 18.29
N GLU A 333 -11.09 -10.78 17.20
CA GLU A 333 -11.95 -10.56 16.03
C GLU A 333 -11.78 -9.19 15.38
N TYR A 334 -10.56 -8.71 15.29
CA TYR A 334 -10.24 -7.55 14.45
C TYR A 334 -10.50 -7.88 12.98
N ARG A 335 -10.87 -6.86 12.21
CA ARG A 335 -11.09 -6.99 10.77
C ARG A 335 -9.80 -6.70 10.03
N PHE A 336 -9.57 -7.45 8.96
CA PHE A 336 -8.29 -7.46 8.22
C PHE A 336 -8.43 -6.81 6.85
N PHE A 337 -7.31 -6.32 6.34
CA PHE A 337 -7.04 -5.75 5.02
C PHE A 337 -7.59 -4.33 4.82
N SER A 338 -7.81 -3.93 3.57
CA SER A 338 -8.04 -2.55 3.14
C SER A 338 -9.14 -1.83 3.91
N TYR A 339 -10.25 -2.49 4.16
CA TYR A 339 -11.40 -1.94 4.87
C TYR A 339 -11.51 -2.39 6.33
N GLY A 340 -10.45 -3.02 6.82
CA GLY A 340 -10.40 -3.54 8.18
C GLY A 340 -10.01 -2.52 9.23
N ASP A 341 -9.50 -3.04 10.34
CA ASP A 341 -9.01 -2.25 11.47
C ASP A 341 -7.55 -1.85 11.27
N ALA A 342 -6.99 -1.13 12.22
CA ALA A 342 -5.66 -0.55 12.12
C ALA A 342 -4.79 -0.83 13.33
N MET A 343 -3.49 -0.64 13.16
CA MET A 343 -2.48 -0.69 14.22
C MET A 343 -1.74 0.65 14.31
N PHE A 344 -1.35 1.00 15.52
CA PHE A 344 -0.31 1.99 15.80
C PHE A 344 0.88 1.30 16.44
N ILE A 345 2.06 1.43 15.83
CA ILE A 345 3.24 0.64 16.21
C ILE A 345 4.41 1.56 16.51
N THR A 346 5.05 1.35 17.67
CA THR A 346 6.33 1.97 18.00
C THR A 346 7.48 0.99 17.75
N PRO A 347 8.71 1.49 17.48
CA PRO A 347 9.80 0.62 17.06
C PRO A 347 10.35 -0.26 18.18
N ASN A 348 10.92 -1.39 17.77
CA ASN A 348 11.70 -2.26 18.63
C ASN A 348 13.18 -2.16 18.23
N PRO A 349 14.04 -1.51 19.04
CA PRO A 349 15.46 -1.40 18.73
C PRO A 349 16.17 -2.75 18.60
N ALA A 350 15.66 -3.80 19.25
CA ALA A 350 16.23 -5.14 19.20
C ALA A 350 15.77 -5.95 17.97
N ALA A 351 14.82 -5.44 17.18
CA ALA A 351 14.26 -6.17 16.04
C ALA A 351 15.30 -6.50 14.97
N GLU A 352 16.28 -5.63 14.79
CA GLU A 352 17.34 -5.76 13.78
C GLU A 352 18.22 -7.01 14.01
N GLN A 353 18.44 -7.41 15.25
CA GLN A 353 19.24 -8.57 15.62
C GLN A 353 18.40 -9.80 15.97
N GLU A 354 17.08 -9.71 15.88
CA GLU A 354 16.21 -10.81 16.24
C GLU A 354 16.33 -11.98 15.25
N ILE A 355 16.38 -13.20 15.76
CA ILE A 355 16.44 -14.41 14.93
C ILE A 355 15.00 -14.86 14.65
N VAL A 356 14.61 -14.80 13.38
CA VAL A 356 13.28 -15.18 12.90
C VAL A 356 13.20 -16.71 12.81
N GLY A 357 12.03 -17.28 13.18
CA GLY A 357 11.76 -18.72 13.07
C GLY A 357 12.20 -19.56 14.26
N GLN A 358 12.79 -18.98 15.26
CA GLN A 358 13.09 -19.65 16.54
C GLN A 358 12.00 -19.29 17.57
N ASP A 359 10.79 -19.82 17.40
CA ASP A 359 9.81 -19.84 18.48
C ASP A 359 10.03 -21.13 19.27
N PRO A 360 10.41 -21.06 20.54
CA PRO A 360 10.60 -22.24 21.36
C PRO A 360 9.32 -23.06 21.60
N ARG A 361 8.18 -22.56 21.10
CA ARG A 361 6.87 -23.21 21.17
C ARG A 361 6.44 -23.90 19.86
N ARG A 362 7.32 -23.94 18.85
CA ARG A 362 7.13 -24.70 17.60
C ARG A 362 7.97 -25.94 17.59
#